data_025308d4fe02308f0f565be11eadc5fb
#
_entry.id   025308d4fe02308f0f565be11eadc5fb
#
_cell.length_a   1.000
_cell.length_b   1.000
_cell.length_c   1.000
_cell.angle_alpha   90.00
_cell.angle_beta   90.00
_cell.angle_gamma   90.00
#
_symmetry.space_group_name_H-M   'P 1'
#
loop_
_entity.id
_entity.type
_entity.pdbx_description
1 polymer ?
#
loop_
_entity_poly.entity_id
_entity_poly.type
_entity_poly.pdbx_seq_one_letter_code
_entity_poly.pdbx_strand_id
1 'polypeptide(L)'
;WSQNYKPTICSVMRDRDMGAWTWFSGEPIHIYGIQWLPAWTHLNYFGAHAEHSVFQLNQMLEKQGKDQGKISWEKIDGDWGQVAAAYAAFCQPDEICKVLDEAIDKKWSIASPNHAGIPYYLAHASRAYGLIDKDSYTDLPTSVVFKKSDGKRTALVYNLSNAPRSVRVYVKGEEVLKGSLPANVLMAVPVP
;
A
#
# COMPACT_ATOMS: atom_id res chain seq x y z
N TRP A 1 -13.49 -8.96 6.54
CA TRP A 1 -13.12 -9.39 5.20
C TRP A 1 -12.83 -10.87 5.24
N SER A 2 -13.62 -11.65 4.51
CA SER A 2 -13.52 -13.10 4.55
C SER A 2 -12.28 -13.58 3.80
N GLN A 3 -11.45 -14.37 4.45
CA GLN A 3 -10.35 -15.07 3.79
C GLN A 3 -10.81 -16.06 2.71
N ASN A 4 -12.10 -16.37 2.69
CA ASN A 4 -12.70 -17.24 1.67
C ASN A 4 -12.93 -16.52 0.33
N TYR A 5 -12.85 -15.20 0.32
CA TYR A 5 -12.89 -14.44 -0.90
C TYR A 5 -11.50 -14.34 -1.50
N LYS A 6 -11.44 -14.49 -2.82
CA LYS A 6 -10.21 -14.22 -3.55
C LYS A 6 -9.76 -12.78 -3.29
N PRO A 7 -8.48 -12.46 -3.44
CA PRO A 7 -7.90 -11.14 -3.14
C PRO A 7 -8.58 -9.93 -3.78
N THR A 8 -9.46 -10.16 -4.73
CA THR A 8 -10.22 -9.15 -5.46
C THR A 8 -11.29 -8.43 -4.64
N ILE A 9 -11.54 -8.84 -3.41
CA ILE A 9 -12.65 -8.31 -2.61
C ILE A 9 -12.42 -6.90 -2.07
N CYS A 10 -11.20 -6.40 -2.16
CA CYS A 10 -10.86 -5.08 -1.62
C CYS A 10 -11.25 -3.92 -2.54
N SER A 11 -11.93 -4.18 -3.65
CA SER A 11 -12.49 -3.12 -4.48
C SER A 11 -13.94 -2.81 -4.09
N VAL A 12 -14.34 -1.56 -4.31
CA VAL A 12 -15.66 -1.07 -3.89
C VAL A 12 -16.79 -1.65 -4.74
N MET A 13 -16.55 -1.93 -6.02
CA MET A 13 -17.58 -2.30 -6.98
C MET A 13 -17.16 -3.42 -7.93
N ARG A 14 -16.31 -4.32 -7.45
CA ARG A 14 -15.67 -5.32 -8.30
C ARG A 14 -16.63 -6.20 -9.09
N ASP A 15 -17.73 -6.63 -8.50
CA ASP A 15 -18.64 -7.60 -9.08
C ASP A 15 -19.69 -6.96 -9.98
N ARG A 16 -19.59 -5.66 -10.23
CA ARG A 16 -20.48 -4.98 -11.18
C ARG A 16 -20.07 -5.28 -12.60
N ASP A 17 -21.09 -5.55 -13.42
CA ASP A 17 -20.95 -5.68 -14.86
C ASP A 17 -20.33 -4.42 -15.45
N MET A 18 -19.42 -4.60 -16.40
CA MET A 18 -18.72 -3.52 -17.06
C MET A 18 -19.63 -2.57 -17.86
N GLY A 19 -20.86 -2.96 -18.15
CA GLY A 19 -21.88 -2.09 -18.72
C GLY A 19 -22.60 -1.21 -17.69
N ALA A 20 -22.28 -1.35 -16.41
CA ALA A 20 -22.91 -0.56 -15.38
C ALA A 20 -22.30 0.84 -15.26
N TRP A 21 -23.15 1.80 -14.97
CA TRP A 21 -22.74 3.15 -14.61
C TRP A 21 -22.17 3.18 -13.19
N THR A 22 -21.18 4.06 -12.98
CA THR A 22 -20.94 4.61 -11.65
C THR A 22 -22.06 5.61 -11.32
N TRP A 23 -22.06 6.16 -10.10
CA TRP A 23 -23.02 7.21 -9.74
C TRP A 23 -22.79 8.55 -10.45
N PHE A 24 -21.69 8.73 -11.18
CA PHE A 24 -21.32 9.99 -11.82
C PHE A 24 -20.91 9.84 -13.29
N SER A 25 -20.60 8.64 -13.77
CA SER A 25 -20.10 8.43 -15.13
C SER A 25 -20.30 7.01 -15.64
N GLY A 26 -20.50 6.90 -16.96
CA GLY A 26 -20.48 5.63 -17.70
C GLY A 26 -19.17 5.38 -18.44
N GLU A 27 -18.19 6.27 -18.31
CA GLU A 27 -16.89 6.13 -18.96
C GLU A 27 -16.13 4.91 -18.40
N PRO A 28 -15.60 4.04 -19.27
CA PRO A 28 -14.92 2.79 -18.84
C PRO A 28 -13.80 3.05 -17.82
N ILE A 29 -13.00 4.09 -18.00
CA ILE A 29 -11.91 4.40 -17.09
C ILE A 29 -12.40 4.74 -15.67
N HIS A 30 -13.53 5.42 -15.55
CA HIS A 30 -14.14 5.72 -14.26
C HIS A 30 -14.73 4.48 -13.61
N ILE A 31 -15.34 3.61 -14.41
CA ILE A 31 -15.87 2.33 -13.93
C ILE A 31 -14.73 1.46 -13.41
N TYR A 32 -13.63 1.33 -14.15
CA TYR A 32 -12.44 0.60 -13.70
C TYR A 32 -11.84 1.19 -12.43
N GLY A 33 -11.67 2.50 -12.39
CA GLY A 33 -11.14 3.18 -11.21
C GLY A 33 -11.94 2.87 -9.95
N ILE A 34 -13.26 2.92 -10.04
CA ILE A 34 -14.17 2.60 -8.92
C ILE A 34 -14.16 1.10 -8.58
N GLN A 35 -14.16 0.22 -9.58
CA GLN A 35 -14.16 -1.23 -9.34
C GLN A 35 -12.95 -1.70 -8.55
N TRP A 36 -11.78 -1.10 -8.79
CA TRP A 36 -10.53 -1.44 -8.11
C TRP A 36 -10.11 -0.45 -7.04
N LEU A 37 -10.94 0.54 -6.73
CA LEU A 37 -10.62 1.52 -5.68
C LEU A 37 -10.31 0.79 -4.37
N PRO A 38 -9.08 0.89 -3.85
CA PRO A 38 -8.75 0.22 -2.60
C PRO A 38 -9.50 0.85 -1.44
N ALA A 39 -9.90 0.03 -0.49
CA ALA A 39 -10.37 0.54 0.78
C ALA A 39 -9.17 1.10 1.55
N TRP A 40 -8.96 2.40 1.50
CA TRP A 40 -7.79 3.09 2.06
C TRP A 40 -7.55 2.78 3.54
N THR A 41 -8.61 2.46 4.27
CA THR A 41 -8.55 2.03 5.68
C THR A 41 -7.92 0.64 5.87
N HIS A 42 -7.75 -0.14 4.79
CA HIS A 42 -7.23 -1.51 4.81
C HIS A 42 -5.85 -1.63 4.16
N LEU A 43 -5.13 -0.52 3.98
CA LEU A 43 -3.81 -0.53 3.36
C LEU A 43 -2.81 -1.42 4.10
N ASN A 44 -2.94 -1.55 5.42
CA ASN A 44 -2.11 -2.46 6.21
C ASN A 44 -2.30 -3.92 5.78
N TYR A 45 -3.50 -4.31 5.37
CA TYR A 45 -3.75 -5.64 4.83
C TYR A 45 -2.94 -5.90 3.55
N PHE A 46 -2.94 -4.96 2.61
CA PHE A 46 -2.14 -5.07 1.38
C PHE A 46 -0.65 -5.06 1.65
N GLY A 47 -0.19 -4.25 2.60
CA GLY A 47 1.21 -4.23 3.02
C GLY A 47 1.66 -5.57 3.62
N ALA A 48 0.76 -6.28 4.30
CA ALA A 48 1.04 -7.60 4.87
C ALA A 48 0.81 -8.75 3.86
N HIS A 49 0.12 -8.50 2.75
CA HIS A 49 -0.28 -9.50 1.75
C HIS A 49 0.01 -9.00 0.33
N ALA A 50 1.29 -8.80 0.02
CA ALA A 50 1.73 -8.27 -1.28
C ALA A 50 1.26 -9.12 -2.47
N GLU A 51 1.09 -10.42 -2.27
CA GLU A 51 0.51 -11.33 -3.27
C GLU A 51 -0.90 -10.92 -3.70
N HIS A 52 -1.68 -10.35 -2.80
CA HIS A 52 -3.01 -9.82 -3.11
C HIS A 52 -2.91 -8.54 -3.93
N SER A 53 -1.91 -7.70 -3.68
CA SER A 53 -1.67 -6.50 -4.48
C SER A 53 -1.25 -6.85 -5.91
N VAL A 54 -0.38 -7.86 -6.09
CA VAL A 54 -0.03 -8.40 -7.42
C VAL A 54 -1.27 -8.83 -8.18
N PHE A 55 -2.12 -9.61 -7.53
CA PHE A 55 -3.35 -10.09 -8.15
C PHE A 55 -4.28 -8.95 -8.56
N GLN A 56 -4.52 -7.99 -7.68
CA GLN A 56 -5.39 -6.83 -7.95
C GLN A 56 -4.86 -6.00 -9.11
N LEU A 57 -3.56 -5.68 -9.09
CA LEU A 57 -2.92 -4.91 -10.15
C LEU A 57 -3.08 -5.59 -11.51
N ASN A 58 -2.79 -6.88 -11.58
CA ASN A 58 -2.87 -7.63 -12.83
C ASN A 58 -4.32 -7.73 -13.35
N GLN A 59 -5.29 -7.95 -12.46
CA GLN A 59 -6.71 -7.96 -12.84
C GLN A 59 -7.17 -6.61 -13.37
N MET A 60 -6.76 -5.52 -12.73
CA MET A 60 -7.08 -4.17 -13.19
C MET A 60 -6.50 -3.89 -14.57
N LEU A 61 -5.23 -4.21 -14.78
CA LEU A 61 -4.55 -4.02 -16.07
C LEU A 61 -5.18 -4.87 -17.17
N GLU A 62 -5.48 -6.14 -16.89
CA GLU A 62 -6.15 -7.03 -17.83
C GLU A 62 -7.51 -6.48 -18.29
N LYS A 63 -8.32 -6.01 -17.35
CA LYS A 63 -9.64 -5.43 -17.65
C LYS A 63 -9.55 -4.14 -18.48
N GLN A 64 -8.46 -3.41 -18.34
CA GLN A 64 -8.18 -2.23 -19.16
C GLN A 64 -7.52 -2.57 -20.50
N GLY A 65 -7.36 -3.85 -20.84
CA GLY A 65 -6.64 -4.28 -22.06
C GLY A 65 -5.15 -3.94 -22.03
N LYS A 66 -4.56 -3.78 -20.84
CA LYS A 66 -3.15 -3.47 -20.64
C LYS A 66 -2.35 -4.71 -20.24
N ASP A 67 -1.08 -4.74 -20.59
CA ASP A 67 -0.18 -5.83 -20.23
C ASP A 67 -0.02 -5.95 -18.71
N GLN A 68 -0.08 -7.18 -18.22
CA GLN A 68 0.18 -7.52 -16.83
C GLN A 68 1.68 -7.44 -16.49
N GLY A 69 2.00 -7.66 -15.23
CA GLY A 69 3.36 -7.70 -14.75
C GLY A 69 3.86 -6.33 -14.28
N LYS A 70 5.01 -5.89 -14.80
CA LYS A 70 5.69 -4.70 -14.31
C LYS A 70 4.93 -3.41 -14.62
N ILE A 71 4.79 -2.54 -13.62
CA ILE A 71 4.16 -1.24 -13.78
C ILE A 71 5.01 -0.30 -14.65
N SER A 72 4.37 0.55 -15.45
CA SER A 72 5.01 1.59 -16.25
C SER A 72 4.10 2.80 -16.36
N TRP A 73 4.63 3.92 -16.87
CA TRP A 73 3.86 5.14 -17.05
C TRP A 73 2.60 4.90 -17.93
N GLU A 74 2.76 4.22 -19.04
CA GLU A 74 1.68 3.96 -20.01
C GLU A 74 0.54 3.14 -19.42
N LYS A 75 0.81 2.41 -18.33
CA LYS A 75 -0.21 1.61 -17.63
C LYS A 75 -1.01 2.42 -16.62
N ILE A 76 -0.47 3.54 -16.14
CA ILE A 76 -1.12 4.38 -15.14
C ILE A 76 -1.47 5.78 -15.64
N ASP A 77 -1.07 6.13 -16.85
CA ASP A 77 -1.44 7.43 -17.43
C ASP A 77 -2.95 7.54 -17.56
N GLY A 78 -3.51 8.61 -16.99
CA GLY A 78 -4.94 8.87 -16.99
C GLY A 78 -5.56 9.09 -15.62
N ASP A 79 -6.86 9.36 -15.60
CA ASP A 79 -7.58 9.87 -14.42
C ASP A 79 -7.55 8.99 -13.18
N TRP A 80 -7.43 7.67 -13.33
CA TRP A 80 -7.48 6.72 -12.22
C TRP A 80 -6.17 5.94 -12.03
N GLY A 81 -5.07 6.44 -12.59
CA GLY A 81 -3.75 5.82 -12.46
C GLY A 81 -3.29 5.61 -11.02
N GLN A 82 -3.72 6.48 -10.09
CA GLN A 82 -3.43 6.34 -8.67
C GLN A 82 -3.94 5.03 -8.06
N VAL A 83 -4.96 4.40 -8.63
CA VAL A 83 -5.47 3.11 -8.14
C VAL A 83 -4.47 1.99 -8.46
N ALA A 84 -3.97 1.94 -9.70
CA ALA A 84 -2.92 0.99 -10.08
C ALA A 84 -1.62 1.26 -9.29
N ALA A 85 -1.26 2.53 -9.11
CA ALA A 85 -0.09 2.93 -8.32
C ALA A 85 -0.18 2.48 -6.86
N ALA A 86 -1.37 2.51 -6.25
CA ALA A 86 -1.57 2.05 -4.88
C ALA A 86 -1.29 0.54 -4.71
N TYR A 87 -1.72 -0.29 -5.64
CA TYR A 87 -1.38 -1.72 -5.61
C TYR A 87 0.11 -1.95 -5.92
N ALA A 88 0.65 -1.26 -6.92
CA ALA A 88 2.06 -1.37 -7.27
C ALA A 88 2.98 -0.96 -6.11
N ALA A 89 2.58 -0.02 -5.26
CA ALA A 89 3.35 0.40 -4.09
C ALA A 89 3.69 -0.75 -3.13
N PHE A 90 2.86 -1.80 -3.08
CA PHE A 90 3.09 -2.96 -2.22
C PHE A 90 3.77 -4.14 -2.92
N CYS A 91 3.82 -4.19 -4.24
CA CYS A 91 4.40 -5.32 -4.94
C CYS A 91 5.57 -4.94 -5.87
N GLN A 92 5.66 -3.69 -6.29
CA GLN A 92 6.69 -3.18 -7.19
C GLN A 92 7.17 -1.79 -6.73
N PRO A 93 7.64 -1.62 -5.47
CA PRO A 93 7.92 -0.29 -4.91
C PRO A 93 9.02 0.47 -5.65
N ASP A 94 10.05 -0.20 -6.15
CA ASP A 94 11.13 0.45 -6.86
C ASP A 94 10.70 0.95 -8.25
N GLU A 95 9.89 0.17 -8.93
CA GLU A 95 9.35 0.52 -10.24
C GLU A 95 8.35 1.66 -10.14
N ILE A 96 7.42 1.57 -9.20
CA ILE A 96 6.37 2.59 -9.06
C ILE A 96 6.93 3.93 -8.59
N CYS A 97 7.98 3.96 -7.77
CA CYS A 97 8.64 5.23 -7.43
C CYS A 97 9.16 5.94 -8.68
N LYS A 98 9.80 5.23 -9.61
CA LYS A 98 10.27 5.81 -10.86
C LYS A 98 9.12 6.32 -11.73
N VAL A 99 8.04 5.54 -11.82
CA VAL A 99 6.86 5.91 -12.60
C VAL A 99 6.16 7.13 -12.01
N LEU A 100 6.10 7.25 -10.69
CA LEU A 100 5.51 8.42 -10.02
C LEU A 100 6.37 9.67 -10.18
N ASP A 101 7.69 9.55 -10.16
CA ASP A 101 8.60 10.65 -10.47
C ASP A 101 8.40 11.12 -11.92
N GLU A 102 8.31 10.20 -12.87
CA GLU A 102 8.01 10.49 -14.27
C GLU A 102 6.62 11.15 -14.43
N ALA A 103 5.64 10.69 -13.66
CA ALA A 103 4.30 11.27 -13.64
C ALA A 103 4.29 12.73 -13.21
N ILE A 104 5.12 13.10 -12.24
CA ILE A 104 5.29 14.49 -11.78
C ILE A 104 5.89 15.33 -12.91
N ASP A 105 6.95 14.85 -13.56
CA ASP A 105 7.62 15.55 -14.67
C ASP A 105 6.68 15.74 -15.86
N LYS A 106 5.85 14.77 -16.16
CA LYS A 106 4.82 14.82 -17.21
C LYS A 106 3.54 15.59 -16.82
N LYS A 107 3.50 16.16 -15.61
CA LYS A 107 2.32 16.85 -15.07
C LYS A 107 1.08 15.97 -15.09
N TRP A 108 1.22 14.77 -14.56
CA TRP A 108 0.15 13.77 -14.48
C TRP A 108 -1.18 14.37 -14.03
N SER A 109 -2.22 14.16 -14.83
CA SER A 109 -3.58 14.53 -14.47
C SER A 109 -4.16 13.47 -13.52
N ILE A 110 -4.69 13.90 -12.40
CA ILE A 110 -5.27 13.06 -11.37
C ILE A 110 -6.69 13.49 -11.08
N ALA A 111 -7.60 12.52 -11.05
CA ALA A 111 -9.02 12.78 -10.78
C ALA A 111 -9.25 13.37 -9.38
N SER A 112 -8.38 13.08 -8.42
CA SER A 112 -8.45 13.63 -7.07
C SER A 112 -7.04 13.84 -6.49
N PRO A 113 -6.62 15.08 -6.26
CA PRO A 113 -5.33 15.40 -5.68
C PRO A 113 -5.09 14.71 -4.32
N ASN A 114 -6.14 14.55 -3.53
CA ASN A 114 -6.05 13.88 -2.23
C ASN A 114 -5.68 12.41 -2.35
N HIS A 115 -6.04 11.76 -3.46
CA HIS A 115 -5.72 10.36 -3.70
C HIS A 115 -4.35 10.13 -4.30
N ALA A 116 -3.74 11.14 -4.90
CA ALA A 116 -2.42 11.01 -5.52
C ALA A 116 -1.28 10.93 -4.51
N GLY A 117 -1.38 11.66 -3.42
CA GLY A 117 -0.37 11.65 -2.37
C GLY A 117 -0.24 10.28 -1.70
N ILE A 118 -1.33 9.54 -1.57
CA ILE A 118 -1.33 8.24 -0.88
C ILE A 118 -0.42 7.22 -1.57
N PRO A 119 -0.58 6.91 -2.88
CA PRO A 119 0.32 5.99 -3.57
C PRO A 119 1.78 6.43 -3.54
N TYR A 120 2.04 7.73 -3.63
CA TYR A 120 3.40 8.27 -3.55
C TYR A 120 4.05 7.94 -2.20
N TYR A 121 3.39 8.27 -1.09
CA TYR A 121 3.90 7.97 0.25
C TYR A 121 4.01 6.47 0.50
N LEU A 122 3.05 5.67 0.05
CA LEU A 122 3.10 4.21 0.17
C LEU A 122 4.28 3.62 -0.58
N ALA A 123 4.52 4.04 -1.83
CA ALA A 123 5.61 3.57 -2.65
C ALA A 123 6.97 3.87 -2.00
N HIS A 124 7.18 5.11 -1.58
CA HIS A 124 8.41 5.52 -0.92
C HIS A 124 8.60 4.85 0.44
N ALA A 125 7.54 4.67 1.24
CA ALA A 125 7.60 3.94 2.50
C ALA A 125 7.95 2.46 2.29
N SER A 126 7.30 1.78 1.33
CA SER A 126 7.59 0.38 1.00
C SER A 126 9.00 0.20 0.47
N ARG A 127 9.49 1.14 -0.35
CA ARG A 127 10.89 1.16 -0.82
C ARG A 127 11.88 1.37 0.33
N ALA A 128 11.57 2.28 1.25
CA ALA A 128 12.46 2.61 2.36
C ALA A 128 12.51 1.51 3.43
N TYR A 129 11.35 0.97 3.81
CA TYR A 129 11.23 0.08 4.97
C TYR A 129 10.89 -1.37 4.59
N GLY A 130 10.44 -1.63 3.38
CA GLY A 130 9.90 -2.93 2.95
C GLY A 130 8.40 -3.05 3.21
N LEU A 131 7.93 -4.27 3.30
CA LEU A 131 6.52 -4.60 3.54
C LEU A 131 6.27 -4.97 4.99
N ILE A 132 5.02 -4.94 5.42
CA ILE A 132 4.65 -5.31 6.79
C ILE A 132 5.05 -6.76 7.06
N ASP A 133 5.82 -6.97 8.13
CA ASP A 133 6.21 -8.31 8.58
C ASP A 133 5.12 -8.91 9.47
N LYS A 134 4.40 -9.90 8.96
CA LYS A 134 3.32 -10.59 9.67
C LYS A 134 3.78 -11.38 10.90
N ASP A 135 5.05 -11.75 10.92
CA ASP A 135 5.64 -12.52 12.01
C ASP A 135 6.19 -11.64 13.14
N SER A 136 6.11 -10.31 12.97
CA SER A 136 6.70 -9.36 13.90
C SER A 136 5.67 -8.35 14.41
N TYR A 137 5.79 -7.98 15.69
CA TYR A 137 4.92 -7.00 16.34
C TYR A 137 5.64 -6.32 17.52
N THR A 138 5.03 -5.29 18.07
CA THR A 138 5.49 -4.68 19.31
C THR A 138 4.38 -4.70 20.37
N ASP A 139 4.72 -4.41 21.62
CA ASP A 139 3.76 -4.23 22.71
C ASP A 139 3.07 -2.87 22.71
N LEU A 140 3.35 -2.01 21.71
CA LEU A 140 2.68 -0.73 21.54
C LEU A 140 1.68 -0.77 20.38
N PRO A 141 0.41 -0.37 20.58
CA PRO A 141 -0.60 -0.39 19.52
C PRO A 141 -0.32 0.62 18.39
N THR A 142 0.50 1.61 18.64
CA THR A 142 0.91 2.66 17.68
C THR A 142 2.23 2.31 16.99
N SER A 143 2.31 1.11 16.48
CA SER A 143 3.53 0.61 15.84
C SER A 143 3.23 -0.34 14.68
N VAL A 144 4.22 -0.50 13.82
CA VAL A 144 4.24 -1.50 12.74
C VAL A 144 5.68 -1.94 12.51
N VAL A 145 5.89 -3.21 12.24
CA VAL A 145 7.21 -3.76 11.87
C VAL A 145 7.22 -4.04 10.37
N PHE A 146 8.21 -3.52 9.68
CA PHE A 146 8.46 -3.74 8.28
C PHE A 146 9.66 -4.67 8.09
N LYS A 147 9.65 -5.39 6.96
CA LYS A 147 10.75 -6.27 6.55
C LYS A 147 11.06 -6.05 5.07
N LYS A 148 12.32 -5.81 4.78
CA LYS A 148 12.86 -5.75 3.41
C LYS A 148 13.09 -7.14 2.83
N SER A 149 13.27 -7.19 1.51
CA SER A 149 13.61 -8.43 0.79
C SER A 149 14.96 -9.02 1.22
N ASP A 150 15.89 -8.19 1.71
CA ASP A 150 17.19 -8.62 2.27
C ASP A 150 17.07 -9.15 3.72
N GLY A 151 15.86 -9.21 4.27
CA GLY A 151 15.57 -9.69 5.62
C GLY A 151 15.66 -8.66 6.73
N LYS A 152 16.19 -7.47 6.46
CA LYS A 152 16.29 -6.40 7.47
C LYS A 152 14.91 -5.92 7.90
N ARG A 153 14.76 -5.75 9.21
CA ARG A 153 13.52 -5.29 9.82
C ARG A 153 13.67 -3.90 10.41
N THR A 154 12.57 -3.14 10.37
CA THR A 154 12.46 -1.83 11.03
C THR A 154 11.10 -1.73 11.69
N ALA A 155 11.08 -1.45 12.98
CA ALA A 155 9.86 -1.10 13.70
C ALA A 155 9.66 0.43 13.63
N LEU A 156 8.55 0.88 13.07
CA LEU A 156 8.09 2.25 13.25
C LEU A 156 7.20 2.26 14.50
N VAL A 157 7.59 3.04 15.47
CA VAL A 157 6.92 3.11 16.78
C VAL A 157 6.63 4.56 17.15
N TYR A 158 5.43 4.84 17.58
CA TYR A 158 5.03 6.16 18.02
C TYR A 158 4.60 6.16 19.48
N ASN A 159 5.29 6.91 20.31
CA ASN A 159 4.91 7.12 21.70
C ASN A 159 3.96 8.32 21.80
N LEU A 160 2.67 8.06 21.94
CA LEU A 160 1.63 9.09 22.12
C LEU A 160 1.60 9.73 23.52
N SER A 161 2.36 9.19 24.48
CA SER A 161 2.32 9.70 25.86
C SER A 161 3.27 10.88 26.05
N ASN A 162 2.97 11.69 27.05
CA ASN A 162 3.81 12.81 27.48
C ASN A 162 5.01 12.38 28.35
N ALA A 163 5.26 11.09 28.50
CA ALA A 163 6.37 10.51 29.23
C ALA A 163 7.09 9.44 28.40
N PRO A 164 8.36 9.17 28.67
CA PRO A 164 9.06 8.05 28.05
C PRO A 164 8.35 6.72 28.31
N ARG A 165 8.34 5.84 27.30
CA ARG A 165 7.74 4.48 27.40
C ARG A 165 8.73 3.42 26.97
N SER A 166 8.68 2.28 27.64
CA SER A 166 9.34 1.07 27.15
C SER A 166 8.60 0.52 25.95
N VAL A 167 9.35 0.00 24.99
CA VAL A 167 8.84 -0.78 23.86
C VAL A 167 9.58 -2.10 23.79
N ARG A 168 8.86 -3.16 23.49
CA ARG A 168 9.40 -4.49 23.19
C ARG A 168 9.00 -4.88 21.76
N VAL A 169 9.94 -5.48 21.06
CA VAL A 169 9.71 -6.00 19.71
C VAL A 169 9.82 -7.51 19.74
N TYR A 170 8.87 -8.17 19.11
CA TYR A 170 8.77 -9.61 19.01
C TYR A 170 8.87 -10.05 17.56
N VAL A 171 9.60 -11.13 17.30
CA VAL A 171 9.65 -11.82 16.01
C VAL A 171 9.30 -13.28 16.27
N LYS A 172 8.27 -13.78 15.57
CA LYS A 172 7.74 -15.15 15.77
C LYS A 172 7.41 -15.49 17.24
N GLY A 173 6.98 -14.47 17.99
CA GLY A 173 6.64 -14.61 19.41
C GLY A 173 7.80 -14.49 20.40
N GLU A 174 9.04 -14.40 19.93
CA GLU A 174 10.22 -14.21 20.78
C GLU A 174 10.57 -12.72 20.90
N GLU A 175 10.86 -12.26 22.12
CA GLU A 175 11.34 -10.88 22.34
C GLU A 175 12.76 -10.75 21.80
N VAL A 176 12.94 -9.93 20.77
CA VAL A 176 14.24 -9.71 20.12
C VAL A 176 14.85 -8.35 20.43
N LEU A 177 14.05 -7.41 20.91
CA LEU A 177 14.50 -6.07 21.24
C LEU A 177 13.66 -5.48 22.38
N LYS A 178 14.33 -4.79 23.30
CA LYS A 178 13.71 -3.94 24.31
C LYS A 178 14.40 -2.59 24.33
N GLY A 179 13.61 -1.52 24.28
CA GLY A 179 14.13 -0.15 24.25
C GLY A 179 13.24 0.82 25.00
N SER A 180 13.65 2.09 25.01
CA SER A 180 12.87 3.20 25.54
C SER A 180 12.62 4.24 24.46
N LEU A 181 11.38 4.73 24.39
CA LEU A 181 10.93 5.76 23.46
C LEU A 181 10.74 7.06 24.25
N PRO A 182 11.31 8.19 23.80
CA PRO A 182 10.97 9.50 24.35
C PRO A 182 9.47 9.81 24.21
N ALA A 183 9.00 10.79 24.96
CA ALA A 183 7.63 11.27 24.89
C ALA A 183 7.32 11.89 23.52
N ASN A 184 6.13 11.66 22.97
CA ASN A 184 5.63 12.28 21.74
C ASN A 184 6.56 12.14 20.51
N VAL A 185 7.25 11.02 20.37
CA VAL A 185 8.22 10.79 19.29
C VAL A 185 7.80 9.60 18.43
N LEU A 186 7.89 9.78 17.10
CA LEU A 186 7.91 8.69 16.12
C LEU A 186 9.37 8.30 15.87
N MET A 187 9.67 7.03 16.02
CA MET A 187 11.02 6.49 15.77
C MET A 187 10.98 5.30 14.83
N ALA A 188 12.01 5.22 13.98
CA ALA A 188 12.34 4.03 13.23
C ALA A 188 13.45 3.27 13.98
N VAL A 189 13.14 2.09 14.46
CA VAL A 189 14.03 1.27 15.29
C VAL A 189 14.46 0.03 14.48
N PRO A 190 15.77 -0.13 14.20
CA PRO A 190 16.27 -1.37 13.60
C PRO A 190 15.96 -2.57 14.50
N VAL A 191 15.48 -3.65 13.90
CA VAL A 191 15.14 -4.91 14.59
C VAL A 191 16.09 -5.99 14.10
N PRO A 192 16.71 -6.76 15.01
CA PRO A 192 17.62 -7.86 14.67
C PRO A 192 17.01 -8.93 13.77
#